data_ec07a382d9664336d4c850d674acaba1
#
_entry.id   ec07a382d9664336d4c850d674acaba1
#
_cell.length_a   1.000
_cell.length_b   1.000
_cell.length_c   1.000
_cell.angle_alpha   90.00
_cell.angle_beta   90.00
_cell.angle_gamma   90.00
#
_symmetry.space_group_name_H-M   'P 1'
#
loop_
_entity.id
_entity.type
_entity.pdbx_description
1 polymer ?
#
loop_
_entity_poly.entity_id
_entity_poly.type
_entity_poly.pdbx_seq_one_letter_code
_entity_poly.pdbx_strand_id
1 'polypeptide(L)'
;MKAFMDKDFLLETPTAQHLYHDYSAKLPIIDYHCHIPPQEIYENRRFENIAQVWLGGHQVLADGNDYYFGDHYKWRVMRSNGVAEEYITGDKPDRERFQKFAESLEMAIGNPMYTWCHLELKKYFGYEGVLNGETAEEVWNLCNEKLQNDPKLTVRGLIEQSNVAMVGTTDDPIDSLEWHKKIKEDPSIKVVVAPSFRPDKALNIRKEGFADYIHKLEEVVGRKFACADCVVSALEERLEFFVEMGCRASDHGLDYVPYVDTDAEKATAAFKKAMAGETLTQEEGDAYTTYLLLKLGAAYKKHNVAMQIHYSCLRNVNDKMYRKLGPDTGFDMIAVTDCSATVSSLLSALTKADACPKVILYSLNPADFDMLGTILGAFQDDEIPGKIQLGSAWWFCDTDDGMYQQMKTLARLGLLGNFIGMLTDSRSFLSYTRHEWFRRLMCNLIGNWVENGQYPNDEKALKKIVEGISYYNAKRYFNL
;
A
#
# COMPACT_ATOMS: atom_id res chain seq x y z
N MET A 1 -17.93 2.79 -31.23
CA MET A 1 -17.70 2.24 -29.86
C MET A 1 -16.25 1.81 -29.82
N LYS A 2 -15.52 2.19 -28.75
CA LYS A 2 -14.13 1.68 -28.57
C LYS A 2 -14.20 0.16 -28.34
N ALA A 3 -13.18 -0.57 -28.79
CA ALA A 3 -13.03 -1.99 -28.44
C ALA A 3 -12.70 -2.12 -26.95
N PHE A 4 -13.06 -3.25 -26.35
CA PHE A 4 -12.76 -3.54 -24.96
C PHE A 4 -11.24 -3.57 -24.74
N MET A 5 -10.76 -2.74 -23.84
CA MET A 5 -9.33 -2.62 -23.49
C MET A 5 -8.38 -2.50 -24.70
N ASP A 6 -8.76 -1.68 -25.68
CA ASP A 6 -7.87 -1.35 -26.79
C ASP A 6 -6.59 -0.62 -26.33
N LYS A 7 -5.68 -0.34 -27.26
CA LYS A 7 -4.43 0.35 -26.92
C LYS A 7 -4.63 1.72 -26.27
N ASP A 8 -5.76 2.37 -26.55
CA ASP A 8 -6.13 3.69 -26.03
C ASP A 8 -7.20 3.62 -24.91
N PHE A 9 -7.32 2.45 -24.28
CA PHE A 9 -8.19 2.25 -23.14
C PHE A 9 -7.97 3.34 -22.07
N LEU A 10 -9.02 3.96 -21.57
CA LEU A 10 -9.06 5.11 -20.64
C LEU A 10 -8.46 6.43 -21.22
N LEU A 11 -7.92 6.45 -22.42
CA LEU A 11 -7.34 7.64 -23.05
C LEU A 11 -8.35 8.24 -24.04
N GLU A 12 -8.98 9.34 -23.66
CA GLU A 12 -10.12 9.91 -24.40
C GLU A 12 -9.69 10.85 -25.53
N THR A 13 -8.54 11.52 -25.38
CA THR A 13 -8.07 12.57 -26.27
C THR A 13 -6.74 12.24 -26.92
N PRO A 14 -6.42 12.82 -28.11
CA PRO A 14 -5.09 12.67 -28.72
C PRO A 14 -3.95 13.08 -27.79
N THR A 15 -4.13 14.15 -27.03
CA THR A 15 -3.13 14.59 -26.04
C THR A 15 -2.93 13.55 -24.95
N ALA A 16 -4.00 12.97 -24.40
CA ALA A 16 -3.89 11.91 -23.40
C ALA A 16 -3.14 10.69 -23.93
N GLN A 17 -3.42 10.27 -25.18
CA GLN A 17 -2.75 9.17 -25.86
C GLN A 17 -1.26 9.45 -26.04
N HIS A 18 -0.91 10.65 -26.51
CA HIS A 18 0.48 11.08 -26.68
C HIS A 18 1.22 11.07 -25.32
N LEU A 19 0.66 11.71 -24.29
CA LEU A 19 1.28 11.76 -22.96
C LEU A 19 1.54 10.37 -22.38
N TYR A 20 0.61 9.44 -22.58
CA TYR A 20 0.76 8.09 -22.08
C TYR A 20 1.78 7.29 -22.89
N HIS A 21 1.61 7.16 -24.21
CA HIS A 21 2.42 6.27 -25.05
C HIS A 21 3.87 6.73 -25.18
N ASP A 22 4.10 8.04 -25.25
CA ASP A 22 5.42 8.59 -25.52
C ASP A 22 6.23 8.86 -24.25
N TYR A 23 5.58 9.25 -23.14
CA TYR A 23 6.27 9.66 -21.91
C TYR A 23 6.07 8.73 -20.73
N SER A 24 4.85 8.24 -20.46
CA SER A 24 4.55 7.54 -19.21
C SER A 24 4.76 6.02 -19.30
N ALA A 25 4.29 5.38 -20.37
CA ALA A 25 4.18 3.92 -20.46
C ALA A 25 5.51 3.17 -20.33
N LYS A 26 6.61 3.79 -20.80
CA LYS A 26 7.95 3.17 -20.87
C LYS A 26 8.79 3.35 -19.60
N LEU A 27 8.34 4.19 -18.68
CA LEU A 27 9.10 4.48 -17.47
C LEU A 27 9.04 3.30 -16.48
N PRO A 28 10.11 3.09 -15.71
CA PRO A 28 10.13 2.06 -14.68
C PRO A 28 9.04 2.30 -13.62
N ILE A 29 8.74 1.26 -12.85
CA ILE A 29 7.83 1.31 -11.72
C ILE A 29 8.65 1.43 -10.43
N ILE A 30 8.28 2.37 -9.56
CA ILE A 30 8.68 2.41 -8.17
C ILE A 30 7.41 2.10 -7.38
N ASP A 31 7.30 0.87 -6.89
CA ASP A 31 6.20 0.42 -6.03
C ASP A 31 6.66 0.54 -4.57
N TYR A 32 6.56 1.75 -4.03
CA TYR A 32 7.17 2.12 -2.76
C TYR A 32 6.39 1.65 -1.52
N HIS A 33 5.25 0.98 -1.71
CA HIS A 33 4.50 0.34 -0.64
C HIS A 33 3.65 -0.82 -1.19
N CYS A 34 3.95 -2.03 -0.71
CA CYS A 34 3.19 -3.23 -1.01
C CYS A 34 3.36 -4.27 0.11
N HIS A 35 2.61 -5.37 0.02
CA HIS A 35 2.65 -6.49 0.96
C HIS A 35 3.18 -7.78 0.32
N ILE A 36 4.06 -7.66 -0.66
CA ILE A 36 4.68 -8.78 -1.37
C ILE A 36 5.74 -9.43 -0.48
N PRO A 37 5.75 -10.78 -0.31
CA PRO A 37 6.75 -11.47 0.48
C PRO A 37 8.13 -11.44 -0.20
N PRO A 38 9.19 -10.90 0.42
CA PRO A 38 10.52 -10.87 -0.17
C PRO A 38 11.12 -12.26 -0.37
N GLN A 39 10.71 -13.25 0.42
CA GLN A 39 11.08 -14.65 0.23
C GLN A 39 10.74 -15.16 -1.16
N GLU A 40 9.54 -14.88 -1.64
CA GLU A 40 9.09 -15.33 -2.97
C GLU A 40 9.92 -14.70 -4.11
N ILE A 41 10.43 -13.48 -3.90
CA ILE A 41 11.35 -12.82 -4.84
C ILE A 41 12.70 -13.53 -4.84
N TYR A 42 13.26 -13.80 -3.65
CA TYR A 42 14.55 -14.49 -3.52
C TYR A 42 14.50 -15.90 -4.12
N GLU A 43 13.50 -16.68 -3.75
CA GLU A 43 13.29 -18.07 -4.21
C GLU A 43 12.84 -18.15 -5.66
N ASN A 44 12.48 -17.02 -6.28
CA ASN A 44 11.94 -16.94 -7.64
C ASN A 44 10.75 -17.89 -7.83
N ARG A 45 9.78 -17.81 -6.92
CA ARG A 45 8.61 -18.70 -6.88
C ARG A 45 7.93 -18.82 -8.24
N ARG A 46 7.47 -20.03 -8.54
CA ARG A 46 6.58 -20.32 -9.66
C ARG A 46 5.22 -20.73 -9.10
N PHE A 47 4.16 -20.14 -9.63
CA PHE A 47 2.79 -20.47 -9.23
C PHE A 47 2.28 -21.68 -10.03
N GLU A 48 1.51 -22.56 -9.39
CA GLU A 48 0.94 -23.73 -10.03
C GLU A 48 -0.27 -23.39 -10.89
N ASN A 49 -1.07 -22.39 -10.44
CA ASN A 49 -2.30 -21.99 -11.12
C ASN A 49 -2.68 -20.54 -10.78
N ILE A 50 -3.59 -20.00 -11.59
CA ILE A 50 -4.05 -18.60 -11.46
C ILE A 50 -4.86 -18.35 -10.19
N ALA A 51 -5.54 -19.35 -9.62
CA ALA A 51 -6.27 -19.17 -8.37
C ALA A 51 -5.32 -18.91 -7.19
N GLN A 52 -4.14 -19.57 -7.16
CA GLN A 52 -3.13 -19.29 -6.14
C GLN A 52 -2.64 -17.84 -6.22
N VAL A 53 -2.47 -17.29 -7.42
CA VAL A 53 -2.02 -15.89 -7.61
C VAL A 53 -3.11 -14.89 -7.24
N TRP A 54 -4.37 -15.18 -7.57
CA TRP A 54 -5.47 -14.23 -7.41
C TRP A 54 -6.24 -14.38 -6.12
N LEU A 55 -6.47 -15.61 -5.69
CA LEU A 55 -7.34 -15.89 -4.54
C LEU A 55 -6.55 -16.32 -3.31
N GLY A 56 -5.27 -16.67 -3.50
CA GLY A 56 -4.46 -17.20 -2.41
C GLY A 56 -5.01 -18.50 -1.83
N GLY A 57 -4.79 -18.70 -0.53
CA GLY A 57 -5.20 -19.92 0.16
C GLY A 57 -5.20 -19.72 1.68
N HIS A 58 -5.12 -20.83 2.39
CA HIS A 58 -4.86 -20.82 3.82
C HIS A 58 -3.76 -21.82 4.17
N GLN A 59 -3.18 -21.64 5.35
CA GLN A 59 -2.22 -22.56 5.92
C GLN A 59 -2.42 -22.65 7.43
N VAL A 60 -2.14 -23.79 8.00
CA VAL A 60 -2.13 -23.96 9.46
C VAL A 60 -0.76 -23.54 9.98
N LEU A 61 -0.71 -22.56 10.87
CA LEU A 61 0.52 -22.08 11.49
C LEU A 61 1.04 -23.09 12.52
N ALA A 62 2.29 -22.91 12.95
CA ALA A 62 2.92 -23.79 13.94
C ALA A 62 2.20 -23.83 15.30
N ASP A 63 1.42 -22.79 15.63
CA ASP A 63 0.59 -22.70 16.81
C ASP A 63 -0.80 -23.36 16.65
N GLY A 64 -1.08 -23.94 15.49
CA GLY A 64 -2.34 -24.61 15.16
C GLY A 64 -3.45 -23.68 14.66
N ASN A 65 -3.19 -22.40 14.54
CA ASN A 65 -4.17 -21.43 14.01
C ASN A 65 -4.16 -21.41 12.46
N ASP A 66 -5.33 -21.21 11.88
CA ASP A 66 -5.46 -20.96 10.45
C ASP A 66 -5.00 -19.55 10.10
N TYR A 67 -4.18 -19.44 9.05
CA TYR A 67 -3.77 -18.17 8.46
C TYR A 67 -4.24 -18.10 7.02
N TYR A 68 -5.09 -17.14 6.72
CA TYR A 68 -5.62 -16.91 5.39
C TYR A 68 -4.80 -15.82 4.69
N PHE A 69 -4.32 -16.12 3.48
CA PHE A 69 -3.52 -15.20 2.68
C PHE A 69 -4.08 -15.12 1.26
N GLY A 70 -4.18 -13.92 0.73
CA GLY A 70 -4.68 -13.69 -0.62
C GLY A 70 -5.25 -12.27 -0.78
N ASP A 71 -5.92 -12.06 -1.90
CA ASP A 71 -6.50 -10.77 -2.24
C ASP A 71 -7.94 -10.66 -1.70
N HIS A 72 -8.05 -10.01 -0.54
CA HIS A 72 -9.35 -9.80 0.09
C HIS A 72 -10.31 -8.89 -0.71
N TYR A 73 -9.83 -8.12 -1.68
CA TYR A 73 -10.69 -7.40 -2.63
C TYR A 73 -11.49 -8.38 -3.50
N LYS A 74 -10.81 -9.41 -4.05
CA LYS A 74 -11.44 -10.47 -4.84
C LYS A 74 -12.42 -11.27 -3.99
N TRP A 75 -12.07 -11.57 -2.73
CA TRP A 75 -12.97 -12.24 -1.80
C TRP A 75 -14.25 -11.44 -1.53
N ARG A 76 -14.14 -10.11 -1.42
CA ARG A 76 -15.33 -9.24 -1.25
C ARG A 76 -16.24 -9.30 -2.48
N VAL A 77 -15.69 -9.32 -3.69
CA VAL A 77 -16.47 -9.47 -4.92
C VAL A 77 -17.24 -10.80 -4.93
N MET A 78 -16.57 -11.91 -4.59
CA MET A 78 -17.20 -13.22 -4.49
C MET A 78 -18.33 -13.25 -3.45
N ARG A 79 -18.09 -12.69 -2.25
CA ARG A 79 -19.12 -12.61 -1.20
C ARG A 79 -20.31 -11.75 -1.64
N SER A 80 -20.03 -10.63 -2.32
CA SER A 80 -21.10 -9.77 -2.85
C SER A 80 -21.98 -10.47 -3.88
N ASN A 81 -21.43 -11.48 -4.58
CA ASN A 81 -22.16 -12.32 -5.51
C ASN A 81 -22.79 -13.57 -4.84
N GLY A 82 -22.79 -13.66 -3.50
CA GLY A 82 -23.41 -14.74 -2.76
C GLY A 82 -22.65 -16.09 -2.81
N VAL A 83 -21.37 -16.07 -3.17
CA VAL A 83 -20.54 -17.28 -3.19
C VAL A 83 -20.31 -17.78 -1.76
N ALA A 84 -20.50 -19.09 -1.53
CA ALA A 84 -20.27 -19.69 -0.24
C ALA A 84 -18.79 -19.62 0.17
N GLU A 85 -18.53 -19.41 1.47
CA GLU A 85 -17.20 -19.17 2.01
C GLU A 85 -16.22 -20.32 1.74
N GLU A 86 -16.71 -21.55 1.58
CA GLU A 86 -15.89 -22.73 1.22
C GLU A 86 -15.16 -22.59 -0.12
N TYR A 87 -15.69 -21.77 -1.06
CA TYR A 87 -15.04 -21.44 -2.34
C TYR A 87 -14.14 -20.20 -2.25
N ILE A 88 -14.21 -19.42 -1.18
CA ILE A 88 -13.47 -18.17 -1.02
C ILE A 88 -12.19 -18.42 -0.22
N THR A 89 -12.35 -18.83 1.03
CA THR A 89 -11.26 -19.08 1.98
C THR A 89 -11.19 -20.55 2.43
N GLY A 90 -12.15 -21.41 2.04
CA GLY A 90 -12.18 -22.83 2.41
C GLY A 90 -11.44 -23.74 1.43
N ASP A 91 -11.71 -25.04 1.55
CA ASP A 91 -10.90 -26.13 0.96
C ASP A 91 -11.40 -26.61 -0.41
N LYS A 92 -12.28 -25.86 -1.06
CA LYS A 92 -12.71 -26.26 -2.41
C LYS A 92 -11.53 -26.21 -3.39
N PRO A 93 -11.51 -27.11 -4.39
CA PRO A 93 -10.45 -27.14 -5.40
C PRO A 93 -10.26 -25.78 -6.08
N ASP A 94 -9.02 -25.40 -6.32
CA ASP A 94 -8.66 -24.11 -6.95
C ASP A 94 -9.40 -23.86 -8.26
N ARG A 95 -9.64 -24.92 -9.07
CA ARG A 95 -10.43 -24.80 -10.31
C ARG A 95 -11.87 -24.36 -10.05
N GLU A 96 -12.50 -24.90 -9.00
CA GLU A 96 -13.87 -24.53 -8.64
C GLU A 96 -13.92 -23.11 -8.04
N ARG A 97 -12.94 -22.76 -7.21
CA ARG A 97 -12.76 -21.41 -6.66
C ARG A 97 -12.61 -20.37 -7.77
N PHE A 98 -11.78 -20.67 -8.78
CA PHE A 98 -11.59 -19.82 -9.95
C PHE A 98 -12.88 -19.67 -10.77
N GLN A 99 -13.65 -20.74 -10.97
CA GLN A 99 -14.94 -20.68 -11.64
C GLN A 99 -15.90 -19.72 -10.94
N LYS A 100 -16.00 -19.82 -9.60
CA LYS A 100 -16.86 -18.92 -8.81
C LYS A 100 -16.40 -17.48 -8.83
N PHE A 101 -15.10 -17.26 -8.91
CA PHE A 101 -14.55 -15.91 -9.10
C PHE A 101 -14.88 -15.35 -10.48
N ALA A 102 -14.73 -16.13 -11.55
CA ALA A 102 -15.07 -15.72 -12.92
C ALA A 102 -16.55 -15.35 -13.07
N GLU A 103 -17.46 -16.17 -12.52
CA GLU A 103 -18.89 -15.88 -12.44
C GLU A 103 -19.19 -14.59 -11.65
N SER A 104 -18.41 -14.31 -10.61
CA SER A 104 -18.56 -13.10 -9.80
C SER A 104 -18.01 -11.88 -10.50
N LEU A 105 -16.90 -12.03 -11.23
CA LEU A 105 -16.26 -10.94 -11.98
C LEU A 105 -17.17 -10.41 -13.10
N GLU A 106 -17.94 -11.27 -13.74
CA GLU A 106 -18.93 -10.89 -14.75
C GLU A 106 -19.93 -9.85 -14.24
N MET A 107 -20.28 -9.90 -12.94
CA MET A 107 -21.20 -8.96 -12.30
C MET A 107 -20.53 -7.67 -11.81
N ALA A 108 -19.21 -7.55 -11.95
CA ALA A 108 -18.42 -6.47 -11.36
C ALA A 108 -18.31 -5.23 -12.27
N ILE A 109 -19.39 -4.85 -12.95
CA ILE A 109 -19.42 -3.61 -13.77
C ILE A 109 -19.12 -2.38 -12.90
N GLY A 110 -18.16 -1.56 -13.32
CA GLY A 110 -17.72 -0.35 -12.58
C GLY A 110 -16.83 -0.65 -11.37
N ASN A 111 -16.56 -1.90 -11.05
CA ASN A 111 -15.61 -2.28 -10.00
C ASN A 111 -14.19 -2.35 -10.59
N PRO A 112 -13.18 -1.78 -9.95
CA PRO A 112 -11.80 -1.80 -10.45
C PRO A 112 -11.25 -3.22 -10.64
N MET A 113 -11.74 -4.22 -9.88
CA MET A 113 -11.34 -5.61 -10.06
C MET A 113 -11.59 -6.12 -11.49
N TYR A 114 -12.69 -5.67 -12.13
CA TYR A 114 -12.97 -6.03 -13.53
C TYR A 114 -11.83 -5.57 -14.45
N THR A 115 -11.48 -4.30 -14.32
CA THR A 115 -10.40 -3.67 -15.11
C THR A 115 -9.04 -4.30 -14.81
N TRP A 116 -8.68 -4.44 -13.54
CA TRP A 116 -7.37 -4.94 -13.14
C TRP A 116 -7.15 -6.39 -13.58
N CYS A 117 -8.13 -7.28 -13.35
CA CYS A 117 -8.02 -8.67 -13.77
C CYS A 117 -7.86 -8.80 -15.30
N HIS A 118 -8.60 -8.03 -16.09
CA HIS A 118 -8.47 -8.07 -17.56
C HIS A 118 -7.15 -7.45 -18.05
N LEU A 119 -6.63 -6.41 -17.38
CA LEU A 119 -5.28 -5.90 -17.69
C LEU A 119 -4.20 -6.96 -17.39
N GLU A 120 -4.32 -7.67 -16.27
CA GLU A 120 -3.42 -8.76 -15.91
C GLU A 120 -3.46 -9.89 -16.94
N LEU A 121 -4.67 -10.33 -17.33
CA LEU A 121 -4.87 -11.35 -18.37
C LEU A 121 -4.27 -10.93 -19.71
N LYS A 122 -4.49 -9.68 -20.11
CA LYS A 122 -3.96 -9.16 -21.37
C LYS A 122 -2.43 -9.05 -21.32
N LYS A 123 -1.88 -8.42 -20.29
CA LYS A 123 -0.45 -8.12 -20.19
C LYS A 123 0.41 -9.36 -20.03
N TYR A 124 0.04 -10.24 -19.11
CA TYR A 124 0.90 -11.37 -18.74
C TYR A 124 0.55 -12.66 -19.50
N PHE A 125 -0.72 -12.84 -19.85
CA PHE A 125 -1.19 -14.06 -20.47
C PHE A 125 -1.56 -13.89 -21.96
N GLY A 126 -1.59 -12.64 -22.45
CA GLY A 126 -1.97 -12.37 -23.85
C GLY A 126 -3.42 -12.72 -24.17
N TYR A 127 -4.29 -12.78 -23.15
CA TYR A 127 -5.72 -13.00 -23.33
C TYR A 127 -6.45 -11.69 -23.56
N GLU A 128 -7.07 -11.56 -24.73
CA GLU A 128 -7.79 -10.33 -25.13
C GLU A 128 -9.32 -10.51 -25.03
N GLY A 129 -9.79 -11.68 -24.60
CA GLY A 129 -11.20 -11.96 -24.35
C GLY A 129 -11.71 -11.40 -23.03
N VAL A 130 -12.93 -11.78 -22.70
CA VAL A 130 -13.60 -11.43 -21.44
C VAL A 130 -13.66 -12.66 -20.54
N LEU A 131 -13.24 -12.50 -19.28
CA LEU A 131 -13.37 -13.56 -18.27
C LEU A 131 -14.77 -13.50 -17.65
N ASN A 132 -15.50 -14.60 -17.79
CA ASN A 132 -16.81 -14.84 -17.20
C ASN A 132 -16.99 -16.33 -16.90
N GLY A 133 -18.18 -16.73 -16.45
CA GLY A 133 -18.47 -18.15 -16.15
C GLY A 133 -18.31 -19.10 -17.33
N GLU A 134 -18.56 -18.65 -18.57
CA GLU A 134 -18.46 -19.46 -19.80
C GLU A 134 -17.02 -19.61 -20.29
N THR A 135 -16.20 -18.57 -20.14
CA THR A 135 -14.80 -18.54 -20.59
C THR A 135 -13.80 -19.00 -19.53
N ALA A 136 -14.26 -19.27 -18.31
CA ALA A 136 -13.42 -19.63 -17.18
C ALA A 136 -12.50 -20.83 -17.46
N GLU A 137 -12.99 -21.86 -18.18
CA GLU A 137 -12.18 -23.05 -18.52
C GLU A 137 -11.04 -22.70 -19.47
N GLU A 138 -11.33 -21.92 -20.51
CA GLU A 138 -10.32 -21.46 -21.48
C GLU A 138 -9.22 -20.64 -20.78
N VAL A 139 -9.62 -19.66 -19.95
CA VAL A 139 -8.68 -18.80 -19.23
C VAL A 139 -7.87 -19.59 -18.21
N TRP A 140 -8.49 -20.53 -17.49
CA TRP A 140 -7.81 -21.43 -16.56
C TRP A 140 -6.68 -22.20 -17.24
N ASN A 141 -6.99 -22.85 -18.37
CA ASN A 141 -6.03 -23.66 -19.11
C ASN A 141 -4.89 -22.80 -19.68
N LEU A 142 -5.21 -21.65 -20.29
CA LEU A 142 -4.23 -20.72 -20.83
C LEU A 142 -3.28 -20.18 -19.76
N CYS A 143 -3.84 -19.69 -18.64
CA CYS A 143 -3.04 -19.12 -17.58
C CYS A 143 -2.12 -20.15 -16.93
N ASN A 144 -2.64 -21.34 -16.63
CA ASN A 144 -1.86 -22.36 -15.94
C ASN A 144 -0.78 -22.97 -16.82
N GLU A 145 -1.04 -23.18 -18.12
CA GLU A 145 0.00 -23.59 -19.05
C GLU A 145 1.18 -22.61 -19.03
N LYS A 146 0.86 -21.30 -19.11
CA LYS A 146 1.90 -20.26 -19.10
C LYS A 146 2.60 -20.13 -17.76
N LEU A 147 1.87 -20.13 -16.64
CA LEU A 147 2.45 -20.09 -15.30
C LEU A 147 3.45 -21.22 -15.06
N GLN A 148 3.15 -22.43 -15.58
CA GLN A 148 4.02 -23.59 -15.41
C GLN A 148 5.22 -23.60 -16.36
N ASN A 149 5.11 -23.05 -17.57
CA ASN A 149 6.10 -23.22 -18.62
C ASN A 149 6.86 -21.95 -19.01
N ASP A 150 6.26 -20.76 -18.89
CA ASP A 150 6.92 -19.52 -19.27
C ASP A 150 7.85 -19.00 -18.14
N PRO A 151 9.16 -18.87 -18.35
CA PRO A 151 10.07 -18.30 -17.36
C PRO A 151 9.78 -16.85 -17.01
N LYS A 152 9.07 -16.10 -17.89
CA LYS A 152 8.64 -14.72 -17.62
C LYS A 152 7.52 -14.64 -16.59
N LEU A 153 6.89 -15.76 -16.24
CA LEU A 153 5.82 -15.81 -15.24
C LEU A 153 6.27 -16.43 -13.91
N THR A 154 7.57 -16.54 -13.66
CA THR A 154 8.10 -16.63 -12.31
C THR A 154 8.03 -15.27 -11.64
N VAL A 155 8.16 -15.21 -10.33
CA VAL A 155 8.12 -13.94 -9.56
C VAL A 155 9.12 -12.92 -10.10
N ARG A 156 10.38 -13.31 -10.32
CA ARG A 156 11.40 -12.40 -10.89
C ARG A 156 11.06 -12.02 -12.34
N GLY A 157 10.56 -12.96 -13.12
CA GLY A 157 10.13 -12.69 -14.50
C GLY A 157 8.95 -11.70 -14.59
N LEU A 158 8.00 -11.75 -13.64
CA LEU A 158 6.90 -10.79 -13.53
C LEU A 158 7.41 -9.39 -13.17
N ILE A 159 8.35 -9.28 -12.25
CA ILE A 159 9.01 -8.03 -11.86
C ILE A 159 9.77 -7.42 -13.05
N GLU A 160 10.58 -8.24 -13.74
CA GLU A 160 11.39 -7.80 -14.87
C GLU A 160 10.54 -7.34 -16.05
N GLN A 161 9.56 -8.13 -16.49
CA GLN A 161 8.71 -7.77 -17.63
C GLN A 161 7.82 -6.56 -17.34
N SER A 162 7.56 -6.28 -16.05
CA SER A 162 6.83 -5.08 -15.61
C SER A 162 7.73 -3.84 -15.48
N ASN A 163 9.04 -3.99 -15.70
CA ASN A 163 10.03 -2.92 -15.57
C ASN A 163 10.00 -2.29 -14.17
N VAL A 164 9.95 -3.12 -13.11
CA VAL A 164 9.94 -2.65 -11.74
C VAL A 164 11.37 -2.35 -11.29
N ALA A 165 11.64 -1.11 -10.93
CA ALA A 165 12.94 -0.66 -10.42
C ALA A 165 13.07 -0.85 -8.90
N MET A 166 11.96 -0.70 -8.17
CA MET A 166 11.92 -0.83 -6.71
C MET A 166 10.61 -1.43 -6.23
N VAL A 167 10.72 -2.28 -5.22
CA VAL A 167 9.62 -2.84 -4.41
C VAL A 167 9.85 -2.43 -2.96
N GLY A 168 8.92 -1.69 -2.37
CA GLY A 168 8.87 -1.36 -0.94
C GLY A 168 7.96 -2.34 -0.22
N THR A 169 8.52 -3.27 0.53
CA THR A 169 7.76 -4.24 1.33
C THR A 169 7.26 -3.61 2.63
N THR A 170 6.46 -4.34 3.39
CA THR A 170 5.95 -3.89 4.69
C THR A 170 6.41 -4.87 5.77
N ASP A 171 7.23 -4.40 6.70
CA ASP A 171 7.97 -5.28 7.61
C ASP A 171 7.86 -4.78 9.06
N ASP A 172 7.78 -5.72 9.99
CA ASP A 172 7.66 -5.44 11.43
C ASP A 172 9.05 -5.14 12.02
N PRO A 173 9.20 -4.21 12.99
CA PRO A 173 10.46 -3.94 13.68
C PRO A 173 11.21 -5.16 14.22
N ILE A 174 10.49 -6.24 14.58
CA ILE A 174 11.12 -7.48 15.08
C ILE A 174 11.63 -8.41 13.97
N ASP A 175 11.34 -8.13 12.70
CA ASP A 175 11.73 -8.99 11.58
C ASP A 175 13.25 -9.03 11.40
N SER A 176 13.76 -10.22 11.09
CA SER A 176 15.20 -10.44 10.84
C SER A 176 15.69 -9.82 9.54
N LEU A 177 14.79 -9.52 8.61
CA LEU A 177 15.07 -9.07 7.24
C LEU A 177 16.02 -9.98 6.46
N GLU A 178 16.06 -11.27 6.79
CA GLU A 178 17.00 -12.22 6.17
C GLU A 178 16.86 -12.31 4.65
N TRP A 179 15.62 -12.20 4.15
CA TRP A 179 15.37 -12.26 2.71
C TRP A 179 15.80 -10.99 1.99
N HIS A 180 15.63 -9.82 2.62
CA HIS A 180 16.15 -8.54 2.10
C HIS A 180 17.67 -8.58 2.01
N LYS A 181 18.33 -9.12 3.03
CA LYS A 181 19.79 -9.28 3.02
C LYS A 181 20.23 -10.21 1.89
N LYS A 182 19.61 -11.38 1.75
CA LYS A 182 19.92 -12.35 0.69
C LYS A 182 19.70 -11.74 -0.71
N ILE A 183 18.60 -11.00 -0.91
CA ILE A 183 18.31 -10.31 -2.17
C ILE A 183 19.39 -9.26 -2.47
N LYS A 184 19.76 -8.45 -1.49
CA LYS A 184 20.79 -7.41 -1.62
C LYS A 184 22.16 -7.97 -1.99
N GLU A 185 22.47 -9.18 -1.51
CA GLU A 185 23.74 -9.88 -1.76
C GLU A 185 23.74 -10.67 -3.09
N ASP A 186 22.58 -10.91 -3.71
CA ASP A 186 22.45 -11.65 -4.97
C ASP A 186 22.53 -10.73 -6.19
N PRO A 187 23.64 -10.69 -6.93
CA PRO A 187 23.82 -9.81 -8.10
C PRO A 187 22.91 -10.18 -9.29
N SER A 188 22.26 -11.34 -9.27
CA SER A 188 21.30 -11.75 -10.31
C SER A 188 19.95 -11.03 -10.17
N ILE A 189 19.62 -10.52 -8.97
CA ILE A 189 18.39 -9.78 -8.70
C ILE A 189 18.64 -8.30 -8.93
N LYS A 190 17.97 -7.72 -9.95
CA LYS A 190 18.19 -6.33 -10.38
C LYS A 190 17.28 -5.32 -9.70
N VAL A 191 16.09 -5.76 -9.29
CA VAL A 191 15.12 -4.90 -8.61
C VAL A 191 15.62 -4.56 -7.20
N VAL A 192 15.45 -3.32 -6.78
CA VAL A 192 15.70 -2.92 -5.39
C VAL A 192 14.51 -3.39 -4.55
N VAL A 193 14.76 -4.22 -3.54
CA VAL A 193 13.74 -4.62 -2.57
C VAL A 193 14.13 -4.01 -1.23
N ALA A 194 13.33 -3.04 -0.78
CA ALA A 194 13.59 -2.27 0.42
C ALA A 194 12.51 -2.52 1.48
N PRO A 195 12.87 -2.79 2.75
CA PRO A 195 11.87 -2.92 3.81
C PRO A 195 11.27 -1.56 4.14
N SER A 196 9.96 -1.50 4.46
CA SER A 196 9.34 -0.35 5.11
C SER A 196 9.11 -0.67 6.59
N PHE A 197 9.44 0.29 7.45
CA PHE A 197 9.38 0.16 8.90
C PHE A 197 7.96 0.36 9.42
N ARG A 198 7.28 -0.72 9.87
CA ARG A 198 5.88 -0.68 10.35
C ARG A 198 5.76 -1.02 11.83
N PRO A 199 5.86 -0.04 12.73
CA PRO A 199 5.86 -0.26 14.18
C PRO A 199 4.46 -0.32 14.81
N ASP A 200 3.40 -0.61 14.06
CA ASP A 200 2.00 -0.53 14.49
C ASP A 200 1.73 -1.32 15.77
N LYS A 201 2.32 -2.51 15.92
CA LYS A 201 2.12 -3.33 17.11
C LYS A 201 2.73 -2.70 18.37
N ALA A 202 3.80 -1.91 18.22
CA ALA A 202 4.36 -1.14 19.33
C ALA A 202 3.57 0.13 19.65
N LEU A 203 2.82 0.68 18.66
CA LEU A 203 1.98 1.87 18.83
C LEU A 203 0.60 1.55 19.41
N ASN A 204 0.06 0.37 19.09
CA ASN A 204 -1.31 -0.03 19.39
C ASN A 204 -1.47 -0.51 20.85
N ILE A 205 -1.08 0.32 21.82
CA ILE A 205 -1.00 0.00 23.26
C ILE A 205 -2.31 -0.53 23.88
N ARG A 206 -3.47 -0.19 23.30
CA ARG A 206 -4.79 -0.63 23.78
C ARG A 206 -5.28 -1.91 23.10
N LYS A 207 -4.58 -2.43 22.10
CA LYS A 207 -4.98 -3.66 21.41
C LYS A 207 -4.47 -4.90 22.15
N GLU A 208 -5.25 -5.95 22.08
CA GLU A 208 -4.85 -7.28 22.59
C GLU A 208 -3.50 -7.71 21.97
N GLY A 209 -2.67 -8.39 22.78
CA GLY A 209 -1.34 -8.83 22.33
C GLY A 209 -0.24 -7.78 22.41
N PHE A 210 -0.53 -6.54 22.88
CA PHE A 210 0.50 -5.50 23.00
C PHE A 210 1.66 -5.93 23.90
N ALA A 211 1.38 -6.44 25.10
CA ALA A 211 2.42 -6.87 26.06
C ALA A 211 3.28 -8.01 25.47
N ASP A 212 2.65 -8.98 24.81
CA ASP A 212 3.37 -10.08 24.15
C ASP A 212 4.29 -9.58 23.03
N TYR A 213 3.83 -8.60 22.28
CA TYR A 213 4.66 -7.97 21.26
C TYR A 213 5.85 -7.22 21.86
N ILE A 214 5.63 -6.46 22.94
CA ILE A 214 6.73 -5.77 23.64
C ILE A 214 7.76 -6.78 24.14
N HIS A 215 7.35 -7.93 24.68
CA HIS A 215 8.29 -8.98 25.10
C HIS A 215 9.10 -9.54 23.93
N LYS A 216 8.49 -9.72 22.75
CA LYS A 216 9.24 -10.12 21.54
C LYS A 216 10.26 -9.07 21.12
N LEU A 217 9.88 -7.78 21.17
CA LEU A 217 10.81 -6.70 20.86
C LEU A 217 11.98 -6.63 21.86
N GLU A 218 11.70 -6.85 23.16
CA GLU A 218 12.75 -6.98 24.21
C GLU A 218 13.74 -8.11 23.91
N GLU A 219 13.23 -9.26 23.44
CA GLU A 219 14.07 -10.41 23.05
C GLU A 219 14.96 -10.06 21.87
N VAL A 220 14.42 -9.40 20.83
CA VAL A 220 15.18 -9.01 19.64
C VAL A 220 16.30 -8.03 19.95
N VAL A 221 16.07 -7.06 20.85
CA VAL A 221 17.09 -6.07 21.24
C VAL A 221 17.90 -6.47 22.48
N GLY A 222 17.57 -7.60 23.12
CA GLY A 222 18.33 -8.17 24.24
C GLY A 222 18.24 -7.39 25.55
N ARG A 223 17.19 -6.59 25.77
CA ARG A 223 17.00 -5.81 26.99
C ARG A 223 15.52 -5.62 27.35
N LYS A 224 15.25 -5.50 28.68
CA LYS A 224 13.90 -5.25 29.22
C LYS A 224 13.53 -3.77 29.16
N PHE A 225 12.24 -3.49 29.02
CA PHE A 225 11.72 -2.13 28.97
C PHE A 225 10.98 -1.76 30.27
N ALA A 226 11.40 -0.66 30.86
CA ALA A 226 10.78 -0.12 32.10
C ALA A 226 9.97 1.16 31.84
N CYS A 227 10.05 1.72 30.62
CA CYS A 227 9.48 3.03 30.30
C CYS A 227 9.23 3.17 28.77
N ALA A 228 8.46 4.19 28.38
CA ALA A 228 8.19 4.50 26.98
C ALA A 228 9.49 4.84 26.20
N ASP A 229 10.44 5.56 26.80
CA ASP A 229 11.73 5.85 26.19
C ASP A 229 12.55 4.59 25.90
N CYS A 230 12.38 3.54 26.69
CA CYS A 230 13.01 2.26 26.40
C CYS A 230 12.48 1.63 25.10
N VAL A 231 11.17 1.76 24.87
CA VAL A 231 10.53 1.31 23.62
C VAL A 231 11.00 2.17 22.44
N VAL A 232 11.01 3.50 22.61
CA VAL A 232 11.54 4.42 21.59
C VAL A 232 12.95 4.06 21.20
N SER A 233 13.86 3.90 22.18
CA SER A 233 15.27 3.53 21.92
C SER A 233 15.40 2.18 21.19
N ALA A 234 14.55 1.21 21.50
CA ALA A 234 14.52 -0.07 20.81
C ALA A 234 14.06 0.07 19.36
N LEU A 235 12.99 0.86 19.11
CA LEU A 235 12.49 1.12 17.77
C LEU A 235 13.50 1.92 16.92
N GLU A 236 14.23 2.88 17.52
CA GLU A 236 15.30 3.61 16.82
C GLU A 236 16.44 2.68 16.41
N GLU A 237 16.89 1.80 17.30
CA GLU A 237 17.90 0.77 16.99
C GLU A 237 17.43 -0.14 15.83
N ARG A 238 16.17 -0.58 15.87
CA ARG A 238 15.61 -1.38 14.79
C ARG A 238 15.48 -0.59 13.48
N LEU A 239 15.10 0.70 13.56
CA LEU A 239 15.06 1.57 12.39
C LEU A 239 16.45 1.72 11.74
N GLU A 240 17.51 1.89 12.53
CA GLU A 240 18.89 1.94 12.03
C GLU A 240 19.23 0.66 11.26
N PHE A 241 18.89 -0.50 11.80
CA PHE A 241 19.06 -1.79 11.11
C PHE A 241 18.27 -1.84 9.79
N PHE A 242 17.01 -1.35 9.77
CA PHE A 242 16.22 -1.29 8.54
C PHE A 242 16.83 -0.35 7.50
N VAL A 243 17.36 0.78 7.92
CA VAL A 243 18.06 1.74 7.04
C VAL A 243 19.30 1.11 6.42
N GLU A 244 20.07 0.32 7.17
CA GLU A 244 21.18 -0.47 6.62
C GLU A 244 20.73 -1.47 5.56
N MET A 245 19.52 -2.03 5.70
CA MET A 245 18.91 -2.92 4.71
C MET A 245 18.31 -2.19 3.51
N GLY A 246 18.28 -0.85 3.53
CA GLY A 246 17.80 -0.02 2.41
C GLY A 246 16.44 0.64 2.64
N CYS A 247 15.91 0.62 3.85
CA CYS A 247 14.64 1.27 4.20
C CYS A 247 14.63 2.76 3.77
N ARG A 248 13.54 3.18 3.13
CA ARG A 248 13.30 4.56 2.67
C ARG A 248 11.99 5.13 3.15
N ALA A 249 11.11 4.28 3.68
CA ALA A 249 9.78 4.65 4.17
C ALA A 249 9.46 3.91 5.45
N SER A 250 8.70 4.56 6.32
CA SER A 250 7.92 3.89 7.36
C SER A 250 6.48 3.74 6.89
N ASP A 251 5.71 2.91 7.59
CA ASP A 251 4.28 2.75 7.37
C ASP A 251 3.57 2.70 8.72
N HIS A 252 2.46 3.42 8.83
CA HIS A 252 1.62 3.47 10.01
C HIS A 252 0.16 3.25 9.60
N GLY A 253 -0.43 2.13 10.01
CA GLY A 253 -1.85 1.81 9.79
C GLY A 253 -2.67 2.11 11.04
N LEU A 254 -3.14 3.35 11.16
CA LEU A 254 -3.86 3.84 12.33
C LEU A 254 -5.37 3.80 12.11
N ASP A 255 -6.15 3.48 13.15
CA ASP A 255 -7.60 3.59 13.08
C ASP A 255 -8.03 5.06 12.91
N TYR A 256 -7.33 5.98 13.58
CA TYR A 256 -7.38 7.45 13.48
C TYR A 256 -6.00 8.00 13.89
N VAL A 257 -5.69 9.24 13.53
CA VAL A 257 -4.43 9.88 13.94
C VAL A 257 -4.61 10.50 15.33
N PRO A 258 -4.02 9.94 16.40
CA PRO A 258 -4.13 10.54 17.72
C PRO A 258 -3.20 11.74 17.88
N TYR A 259 -3.64 12.74 18.64
CA TYR A 259 -2.79 13.79 19.18
C TYR A 259 -3.35 14.34 20.47
N VAL A 260 -2.55 14.24 21.53
CA VAL A 260 -2.81 14.87 22.84
C VAL A 260 -1.51 15.47 23.39
N ASP A 261 -1.62 16.44 24.28
CA ASP A 261 -0.45 16.98 24.96
C ASP A 261 0.14 15.94 25.91
N THR A 262 1.39 15.53 25.64
CA THR A 262 2.03 14.39 26.29
C THR A 262 3.52 14.62 26.50
N ASP A 263 4.09 13.84 27.42
CA ASP A 263 5.51 13.78 27.75
C ASP A 263 5.94 12.34 28.08
N ALA A 264 7.21 12.16 28.40
CA ALA A 264 7.77 10.85 28.75
C ALA A 264 7.14 10.24 30.00
N GLU A 265 6.68 11.04 30.96
CA GLU A 265 6.07 10.57 32.22
C GLU A 265 4.67 10.00 31.96
N LYS A 266 3.82 10.74 31.23
CA LYS A 266 2.47 10.29 30.83
C LYS A 266 2.54 9.03 29.97
N ALA A 267 3.41 9.02 28.97
CA ALA A 267 3.60 7.87 28.09
C ALA A 267 4.10 6.63 28.87
N THR A 268 5.02 6.81 29.83
CA THR A 268 5.53 5.73 30.67
C THR A 268 4.48 5.23 31.64
N ALA A 269 3.61 6.08 32.18
CA ALA A 269 2.52 5.67 33.04
C ALA A 269 1.52 4.77 32.28
N ALA A 270 1.13 5.15 31.05
CA ALA A 270 0.30 4.34 30.18
C ALA A 270 0.97 2.99 29.83
N PHE A 271 2.26 3.03 29.47
CA PHE A 271 3.05 1.82 29.18
C PHE A 271 3.05 0.83 30.35
N LYS A 272 3.32 1.29 31.57
CA LYS A 272 3.33 0.43 32.77
C LYS A 272 1.99 -0.20 33.05
N LYS A 273 0.89 0.55 32.90
CA LYS A 273 -0.47 0.00 33.03
C LYS A 273 -0.74 -1.11 32.01
N ALA A 274 -0.40 -0.87 30.72
CA ALA A 274 -0.58 -1.86 29.67
C ALA A 274 0.22 -3.15 29.95
N MET A 275 1.48 -3.00 30.36
CA MET A 275 2.34 -4.14 30.70
C MET A 275 1.87 -4.90 31.94
N ALA A 276 1.12 -4.25 32.83
CA ALA A 276 0.44 -4.89 34.00
C ALA A 276 -0.90 -5.53 33.62
N GLY A 277 -1.36 -5.44 32.37
CA GLY A 277 -2.66 -5.96 31.94
C GLY A 277 -3.85 -5.09 32.38
N GLU A 278 -3.60 -3.85 32.77
CA GLU A 278 -4.65 -2.91 33.18
C GLU A 278 -5.30 -2.25 31.95
N THR A 279 -6.59 -1.95 32.04
CA THR A 279 -7.31 -1.25 30.99
C THR A 279 -6.92 0.22 30.94
N LEU A 280 -6.57 0.69 29.76
CA LEU A 280 -6.26 2.10 29.49
C LEU A 280 -7.50 2.87 29.02
N THR A 281 -7.62 4.11 29.46
CA THR A 281 -8.54 5.08 28.83
C THR A 281 -8.06 5.41 27.42
N GLN A 282 -8.95 6.03 26.62
CA GLN A 282 -8.59 6.53 25.28
C GLN A 282 -7.43 7.55 25.37
N GLU A 283 -7.53 8.51 26.31
CA GLU A 283 -6.55 9.57 26.49
C GLU A 283 -5.16 9.02 26.89
N GLU A 284 -5.11 8.02 27.78
CA GLU A 284 -3.85 7.37 28.14
C GLU A 284 -3.21 6.65 26.96
N GLY A 285 -4.02 5.95 26.15
CA GLY A 285 -3.53 5.31 24.92
C GLY A 285 -3.03 6.33 23.91
N ASP A 286 -3.78 7.40 23.69
CA ASP A 286 -3.42 8.48 22.78
C ASP A 286 -2.16 9.21 23.23
N ALA A 287 -1.95 9.42 24.53
CA ALA A 287 -0.74 10.01 25.09
C ALA A 287 0.51 9.18 24.76
N TYR A 288 0.43 7.87 24.93
CA TYR A 288 1.51 6.97 24.56
C TYR A 288 1.77 6.97 23.05
N THR A 289 0.73 6.81 22.24
CA THR A 289 0.88 6.73 20.78
C THR A 289 1.40 8.05 20.19
N THR A 290 0.87 9.20 20.67
CA THR A 290 1.38 10.53 20.26
C THR A 290 2.86 10.68 20.60
N TYR A 291 3.25 10.28 21.83
CA TYR A 291 4.66 10.36 22.25
C TYR A 291 5.57 9.56 21.31
N LEU A 292 5.23 8.32 21.00
CA LEU A 292 6.01 7.49 20.09
C LEU A 292 6.04 8.05 18.66
N LEU A 293 4.91 8.53 18.12
CA LEU A 293 4.85 9.12 16.79
C LEU A 293 5.77 10.35 16.67
N LEU A 294 5.82 11.19 17.69
CA LEU A 294 6.72 12.36 17.72
C LEU A 294 8.20 11.95 17.74
N LYS A 295 8.55 10.96 18.54
CA LYS A 295 9.92 10.43 18.61
C LYS A 295 10.34 9.74 17.31
N LEU A 296 9.47 8.89 16.78
CA LEU A 296 9.71 8.22 15.50
C LEU A 296 9.79 9.21 14.34
N GLY A 297 8.96 10.26 14.30
CA GLY A 297 9.06 11.32 13.30
C GLY A 297 10.45 11.98 13.30
N ALA A 298 11.01 12.27 14.47
CA ALA A 298 12.37 12.78 14.60
C ALA A 298 13.43 11.78 14.10
N ALA A 299 13.27 10.49 14.43
CA ALA A 299 14.15 9.43 13.94
C ALA A 299 14.06 9.28 12.41
N TYR A 300 12.86 9.34 11.84
CA TYR A 300 12.67 9.30 10.39
C TYR A 300 13.34 10.47 9.68
N LYS A 301 13.21 11.71 10.22
CA LYS A 301 13.93 12.87 9.68
C LYS A 301 15.42 12.65 9.70
N LYS A 302 15.99 12.21 10.84
CA LYS A 302 17.42 11.92 11.03
C LYS A 302 17.96 10.95 9.96
N HIS A 303 17.19 9.92 9.62
CA HIS A 303 17.58 8.87 8.68
C HIS A 303 17.07 9.06 7.25
N ASN A 304 16.43 10.22 6.95
CA ASN A 304 15.83 10.51 5.65
C ASN A 304 14.79 9.46 5.18
N VAL A 305 14.04 8.91 6.12
CA VAL A 305 12.94 7.96 5.90
C VAL A 305 11.64 8.75 5.77
N ALA A 306 10.82 8.46 4.76
CA ALA A 306 9.51 9.08 4.59
C ALA A 306 8.50 8.43 5.55
N MET A 307 7.71 9.24 6.26
CA MET A 307 6.67 8.78 7.17
C MET A 307 5.35 8.64 6.43
N GLN A 308 4.89 7.41 6.21
CA GLN A 308 3.57 7.14 5.64
C GLN A 308 2.55 6.94 6.77
N ILE A 309 1.42 7.65 6.70
CA ILE A 309 0.33 7.55 7.67
C ILE A 309 -0.95 7.18 6.94
N HIS A 310 -1.40 5.93 7.12
CA HIS A 310 -2.68 5.40 6.67
C HIS A 310 -3.68 5.42 7.82
N TYR A 311 -4.87 6.00 7.62
CA TYR A 311 -5.87 6.09 8.67
C TYR A 311 -7.31 6.07 8.14
N SER A 312 -8.31 6.17 9.02
CA SER A 312 -9.74 6.09 8.73
C SER A 312 -10.21 4.69 8.33
N CYS A 313 -9.70 3.65 8.97
CA CYS A 313 -10.15 2.28 8.79
C CYS A 313 -10.74 1.72 10.09
N LEU A 314 -11.98 1.22 10.05
CA LEU A 314 -12.52 0.34 11.08
C LEU A 314 -12.28 -1.10 10.67
N ARG A 315 -11.44 -1.78 11.46
CA ARG A 315 -11.02 -3.14 11.19
C ARG A 315 -12.01 -4.16 11.77
N ASN A 316 -12.20 -5.26 11.02
CA ASN A 316 -12.86 -6.47 11.51
C ASN A 316 -14.29 -6.23 12.03
N VAL A 317 -15.09 -5.38 11.35
CA VAL A 317 -16.43 -4.96 11.82
C VAL A 317 -17.46 -6.08 11.86
N ASN A 318 -17.20 -7.23 11.21
CA ASN A 318 -18.00 -8.45 11.31
C ASN A 318 -17.38 -9.41 12.31
N ASP A 319 -17.72 -9.26 13.59
CA ASP A 319 -17.18 -10.05 14.69
C ASP A 319 -17.31 -11.57 14.47
N LYS A 320 -18.42 -12.04 13.91
CA LYS A 320 -18.60 -13.45 13.59
C LYS A 320 -17.55 -13.97 12.61
N MET A 321 -17.28 -13.20 11.56
CA MET A 321 -16.33 -13.61 10.53
C MET A 321 -14.89 -13.40 11.00
N TYR A 322 -14.62 -12.37 11.77
CA TYR A 322 -13.32 -12.17 12.41
C TYR A 322 -12.92 -13.35 13.30
N ARG A 323 -13.85 -13.83 14.14
CA ARG A 323 -13.61 -15.03 14.99
C ARG A 323 -13.39 -16.30 14.17
N LYS A 324 -13.95 -16.38 12.96
CA LYS A 324 -13.81 -17.54 12.08
C LYS A 324 -12.54 -17.50 11.23
N LEU A 325 -12.15 -16.35 10.69
CA LEU A 325 -11.15 -16.21 9.65
C LEU A 325 -9.94 -15.33 10.06
N GLY A 326 -10.02 -14.64 11.19
CA GLY A 326 -8.97 -13.69 11.61
C GLY A 326 -8.98 -12.36 10.84
N PRO A 327 -7.93 -11.56 11.00
CA PRO A 327 -7.79 -10.23 10.39
C PRO A 327 -7.52 -10.32 8.89
N ASP A 328 -7.64 -9.18 8.20
CA ASP A 328 -7.30 -8.98 6.77
C ASP A 328 -8.04 -9.91 5.79
N THR A 329 -9.23 -10.35 6.16
CA THR A 329 -10.04 -11.28 5.36
C THR A 329 -11.23 -10.62 4.67
N GLY A 330 -11.23 -9.27 4.59
CA GLY A 330 -12.19 -8.49 3.80
C GLY A 330 -13.40 -7.96 4.57
N PHE A 331 -13.31 -7.87 5.90
CA PHE A 331 -14.38 -7.39 6.79
C PHE A 331 -14.07 -6.04 7.44
N ASP A 332 -13.23 -5.25 6.79
CA ASP A 332 -12.92 -3.88 7.19
C ASP A 332 -13.82 -2.89 6.46
N MET A 333 -13.94 -1.66 7.00
CA MET A 333 -14.73 -0.58 6.39
C MET A 333 -14.07 0.79 6.60
N ILE A 334 -14.56 1.77 5.84
CA ILE A 334 -14.19 3.18 5.99
C ILE A 334 -14.70 3.68 7.36
N ALA A 335 -13.81 4.29 8.13
CA ALA A 335 -14.16 5.05 9.32
C ALA A 335 -14.43 6.51 8.97
N VAL A 336 -15.38 7.12 9.67
CA VAL A 336 -15.63 8.56 9.61
C VAL A 336 -15.22 9.15 10.95
N THR A 337 -13.96 9.57 11.05
CA THR A 337 -13.39 10.18 12.27
C THR A 337 -12.76 11.51 11.86
N ASP A 338 -13.15 12.60 12.53
CA ASP A 338 -12.50 13.90 12.29
C ASP A 338 -11.08 13.87 12.86
N CYS A 339 -10.11 13.83 11.96
CA CYS A 339 -8.68 13.88 12.27
C CYS A 339 -8.04 15.22 11.86
N SER A 340 -8.83 16.22 11.47
CA SER A 340 -8.29 17.50 10.95
C SER A 340 -7.39 18.20 11.98
N ALA A 341 -7.87 18.35 13.20
CA ALA A 341 -7.13 18.98 14.29
C ALA A 341 -5.93 18.15 14.75
N THR A 342 -6.08 16.83 14.83
CA THR A 342 -5.03 15.95 15.34
C THR A 342 -3.88 15.76 14.36
N VAL A 343 -4.17 15.59 13.05
CA VAL A 343 -3.15 15.56 11.99
C VAL A 343 -2.38 16.88 11.94
N SER A 344 -3.07 18.02 11.95
CA SER A 344 -2.40 19.31 11.92
C SER A 344 -1.57 19.56 13.18
N SER A 345 -2.04 19.14 14.36
CA SER A 345 -1.30 19.27 15.63
C SER A 345 -0.05 18.38 15.65
N LEU A 346 -0.13 17.14 15.13
CA LEU A 346 1.02 16.25 15.01
C LEU A 346 2.11 16.88 14.11
N LEU A 347 1.73 17.35 12.92
CA LEU A 347 2.66 17.99 12.00
C LEU A 347 3.22 19.30 12.58
N SER A 348 2.39 20.10 13.27
CA SER A 348 2.82 21.31 13.96
C SER A 348 3.86 21.03 15.05
N ALA A 349 3.63 20.02 15.87
CA ALA A 349 4.57 19.62 16.93
C ALA A 349 5.91 19.14 16.34
N LEU A 350 5.87 18.31 15.28
CA LEU A 350 7.08 17.87 14.58
C LEU A 350 7.83 19.06 13.93
N THR A 351 7.11 19.97 13.30
CA THR A 351 7.71 21.15 12.67
C THR A 351 8.33 22.09 13.71
N LYS A 352 7.62 22.35 14.82
CA LYS A 352 8.12 23.17 15.93
C LYS A 352 9.41 22.63 16.54
N ALA A 353 9.55 21.30 16.58
CA ALA A 353 10.74 20.62 17.09
C ALA A 353 11.86 20.48 16.05
N ASP A 354 11.70 21.03 14.84
CA ASP A 354 12.57 20.79 13.69
C ASP A 354 12.78 19.28 13.39
N ALA A 355 11.74 18.51 13.61
CA ALA A 355 11.73 17.05 13.54
C ALA A 355 10.76 16.47 12.48
N CYS A 356 10.12 17.33 11.66
CA CYS A 356 9.17 16.89 10.65
C CYS A 356 9.90 16.21 9.48
N PRO A 357 9.70 14.90 9.23
CA PRO A 357 10.26 14.22 8.09
C PRO A 357 9.48 14.55 6.80
N LYS A 358 9.81 13.90 5.70
CA LYS A 358 8.91 13.75 4.55
C LYS A 358 7.68 12.96 5.02
N VAL A 359 6.47 13.44 4.72
CA VAL A 359 5.24 12.79 5.17
C VAL A 359 4.30 12.53 4.00
N ILE A 360 3.69 11.35 3.99
CA ILE A 360 2.65 10.98 3.04
C ILE A 360 1.40 10.61 3.84
N LEU A 361 0.31 11.32 3.59
CA LEU A 361 -0.96 11.15 4.30
C LEU A 361 -1.95 10.41 3.40
N TYR A 362 -2.53 9.33 3.91
CA TYR A 362 -3.57 8.55 3.25
C TYR A 362 -4.79 8.45 4.17
N SER A 363 -5.92 8.99 3.75
CA SER A 363 -7.19 8.70 4.40
C SER A 363 -7.98 7.70 3.58
N LEU A 364 -8.58 6.72 4.25
CA LEU A 364 -9.52 5.81 3.62
C LEU A 364 -10.89 6.49 3.38
N ASN A 365 -11.16 7.59 4.09
CA ASN A 365 -12.35 8.40 3.90
C ASN A 365 -12.11 9.45 2.79
N PRO A 366 -12.76 9.35 1.61
CA PRO A 366 -12.54 10.30 0.52
C PRO A 366 -12.99 11.73 0.86
N ALA A 367 -13.85 11.92 1.86
CA ALA A 367 -14.24 13.25 2.34
C ALA A 367 -13.08 14.04 2.97
N ASP A 368 -12.02 13.35 3.40
CA ASP A 368 -10.84 13.99 4.00
C ASP A 368 -9.88 14.59 2.95
N PHE A 369 -10.03 14.27 1.66
CA PHE A 369 -9.04 14.66 0.65
C PHE A 369 -8.83 16.18 0.59
N ASP A 370 -9.90 16.97 0.59
CA ASP A 370 -9.78 18.43 0.55
C ASP A 370 -9.20 19.00 1.84
N MET A 371 -9.57 18.44 2.99
CA MET A 371 -8.96 18.79 4.28
C MET A 371 -7.45 18.51 4.25
N LEU A 372 -7.05 17.30 3.85
CA LEU A 372 -5.64 16.94 3.70
C LEU A 372 -4.93 17.84 2.68
N GLY A 373 -5.56 18.10 1.54
CA GLY A 373 -5.03 19.02 0.53
C GLY A 373 -4.69 20.41 1.08
N THR A 374 -5.48 20.94 2.02
CA THR A 374 -5.19 22.22 2.68
C THR A 374 -4.06 22.10 3.72
N ILE A 375 -4.01 20.99 4.45
CA ILE A 375 -2.90 20.69 5.40
C ILE A 375 -1.56 20.65 4.67
N LEU A 376 -1.49 20.05 3.48
CA LEU A 376 -0.24 20.00 2.71
C LEU A 376 0.35 21.39 2.52
N GLY A 377 -0.46 22.38 2.13
CA GLY A 377 -0.01 23.75 1.91
C GLY A 377 0.48 24.46 3.17
N ALA A 378 -0.02 24.04 4.34
CA ALA A 378 0.35 24.64 5.63
C ALA A 378 1.73 24.15 6.16
N PHE A 379 2.23 23.00 5.68
CA PHE A 379 3.44 22.37 6.23
C PHE A 379 4.52 22.06 5.18
N GLN A 380 4.43 22.62 3.95
CA GLN A 380 5.55 22.59 2.99
C GLN A 380 6.71 23.46 3.48
N ASP A 381 7.92 23.05 3.11
CA ASP A 381 9.15 23.81 3.32
C ASP A 381 10.07 23.70 2.08
N ASP A 382 11.32 24.16 2.20
CA ASP A 382 12.30 24.21 1.13
C ASP A 382 13.26 23.00 1.09
N GLU A 383 13.08 21.99 1.94
CA GLU A 383 13.95 20.81 1.98
C GLU A 383 13.80 19.97 0.70
N ILE A 384 12.57 19.73 0.24
CA ILE A 384 12.27 18.97 -0.97
C ILE A 384 10.92 19.38 -1.56
N PRO A 385 10.78 19.52 -2.90
CA PRO A 385 9.49 19.76 -3.52
C PRO A 385 8.45 18.69 -3.17
N GLY A 386 7.32 19.10 -2.60
CA GLY A 386 6.27 18.19 -2.16
C GLY A 386 6.66 17.35 -0.95
N LYS A 387 7.31 17.95 0.06
CA LYS A 387 7.71 17.28 1.30
C LYS A 387 6.55 16.57 1.99
N ILE A 388 5.40 17.25 2.06
CA ILE A 388 4.17 16.68 2.57
C ILE A 388 3.28 16.33 1.38
N GLN A 389 2.90 15.06 1.24
CA GLN A 389 2.13 14.51 0.13
C GLN A 389 0.72 14.11 0.57
N LEU A 390 -0.26 14.33 -0.28
CA LEU A 390 -1.49 13.55 -0.29
C LEU A 390 -1.18 12.28 -1.08
N GLY A 391 -1.15 11.14 -0.42
CA GLY A 391 -0.90 9.86 -1.05
C GLY A 391 -1.93 9.54 -2.14
N SER A 392 -1.65 8.55 -2.98
CA SER A 392 -2.63 8.11 -3.98
C SER A 392 -3.91 7.61 -3.28
N ALA A 393 -5.02 7.64 -4.00
CA ALA A 393 -6.25 7.03 -3.49
C ALA A 393 -5.96 5.58 -3.11
N TRP A 394 -6.29 5.23 -1.86
CA TRP A 394 -5.82 4.00 -1.22
C TRP A 394 -7.00 3.08 -0.90
N TRP A 395 -6.82 1.79 -1.03
CA TRP A 395 -7.72 0.69 -0.69
C TRP A 395 -9.13 0.88 -1.29
N PHE A 396 -10.17 1.19 -0.47
CA PHE A 396 -11.54 1.40 -0.98
C PHE A 396 -11.68 2.63 -1.88
N CYS A 397 -10.72 3.55 -1.82
CA CYS A 397 -10.63 4.70 -2.71
C CYS A 397 -9.80 4.43 -3.97
N ASP A 398 -9.15 3.26 -4.09
CA ASP A 398 -8.37 2.86 -5.27
C ASP A 398 -9.31 2.45 -6.41
N THR A 399 -9.99 3.44 -6.94
CA THR A 399 -10.99 3.38 -8.02
C THR A 399 -10.73 4.52 -9.00
N ASP A 400 -11.30 4.45 -10.20
CA ASP A 400 -11.18 5.52 -11.20
C ASP A 400 -11.58 6.88 -10.59
N ASP A 401 -12.76 6.94 -9.96
CA ASP A 401 -13.28 8.17 -9.33
C ASP A 401 -12.39 8.62 -8.16
N GLY A 402 -11.94 7.70 -7.32
CA GLY A 402 -11.07 8.01 -6.18
C GLY A 402 -9.72 8.57 -6.63
N MET A 403 -9.10 7.98 -7.65
CA MET A 403 -7.85 8.48 -8.25
C MET A 403 -8.04 9.86 -8.88
N TYR A 404 -9.13 10.07 -9.64
CA TYR A 404 -9.44 11.39 -10.18
C TYR A 404 -9.70 12.43 -9.09
N GLN A 405 -10.44 12.08 -8.04
CA GLN A 405 -10.71 12.99 -6.93
C GLN A 405 -9.41 13.38 -6.21
N GLN A 406 -8.57 12.42 -5.87
CA GLN A 406 -7.28 12.66 -5.22
C GLN A 406 -6.37 13.56 -6.07
N MET A 407 -6.16 13.24 -7.36
CA MET A 407 -5.33 14.04 -8.26
C MET A 407 -5.90 15.46 -8.49
N LYS A 408 -7.22 15.61 -8.61
CA LYS A 408 -7.89 16.91 -8.74
C LYS A 408 -7.73 17.74 -7.47
N THR A 409 -7.86 17.12 -6.29
CA THR A 409 -7.61 17.80 -5.00
C THR A 409 -6.16 18.28 -4.93
N LEU A 410 -5.20 17.42 -5.26
CA LEU A 410 -3.78 17.79 -5.25
C LEU A 410 -3.46 18.89 -6.27
N ALA A 411 -4.13 18.87 -7.44
CA ALA A 411 -3.95 19.91 -8.46
C ALA A 411 -4.45 21.29 -8.03
N ARG A 412 -5.59 21.37 -7.32
CA ARG A 412 -6.20 22.66 -6.93
C ARG A 412 -5.72 23.22 -5.59
N LEU A 413 -5.23 22.36 -4.67
CA LEU A 413 -4.82 22.77 -3.32
C LEU A 413 -3.32 22.63 -3.08
N GLY A 414 -2.59 22.00 -4.00
CA GLY A 414 -1.15 21.82 -3.98
C GLY A 414 -0.54 21.91 -5.38
N LEU A 415 0.42 21.05 -5.68
CA LEU A 415 1.08 20.97 -6.99
C LEU A 415 1.09 19.52 -7.48
N LEU A 416 0.15 19.15 -8.33
CA LEU A 416 0.08 17.80 -8.94
C LEU A 416 1.40 17.40 -9.61
N GLY A 417 2.11 18.33 -10.24
CA GLY A 417 3.40 18.05 -10.87
C GLY A 417 4.51 17.54 -9.94
N ASN A 418 4.34 17.67 -8.62
CA ASN A 418 5.26 17.13 -7.61
C ASN A 418 4.73 15.83 -6.95
N PHE A 419 3.61 15.30 -7.40
CA PHE A 419 3.04 14.07 -6.88
C PHE A 419 3.99 12.89 -7.14
N ILE A 420 4.17 12.04 -6.15
CA ILE A 420 5.07 10.88 -6.21
C ILE A 420 4.46 9.64 -6.87
N GLY A 421 3.25 9.77 -7.41
CA GLY A 421 2.55 8.69 -8.09
C GLY A 421 1.89 7.69 -7.16
N MET A 422 1.40 6.60 -7.73
CA MET A 422 0.70 5.54 -6.99
C MET A 422 1.66 4.49 -6.43
N LEU A 423 1.13 3.68 -5.54
CA LEU A 423 1.64 2.42 -5.02
C LEU A 423 0.60 1.32 -5.23
N THR A 424 0.97 0.05 -5.19
CA THR A 424 -0.01 -1.02 -5.40
C THR A 424 -0.76 -1.42 -4.14
N ASP A 425 -0.16 -1.30 -2.97
CA ASP A 425 -0.68 -1.86 -1.71
C ASP A 425 -1.10 -3.35 -1.86
N SER A 426 -0.42 -4.07 -2.74
CA SER A 426 -0.85 -5.40 -3.19
C SER A 426 -0.03 -6.52 -2.60
N ARG A 427 -0.66 -7.70 -2.55
CA ARG A 427 -0.04 -9.00 -2.23
C ARG A 427 0.23 -9.85 -3.47
N SER A 428 -0.07 -9.34 -4.68
CA SER A 428 0.05 -10.08 -5.93
C SER A 428 1.10 -9.51 -6.87
N PHE A 429 1.96 -10.35 -7.41
CA PHE A 429 2.96 -9.99 -8.42
C PHE A 429 2.36 -9.61 -9.80
N LEU A 430 1.08 -9.88 -10.04
CA LEU A 430 0.39 -9.43 -11.25
C LEU A 430 -0.10 -7.98 -11.13
N SER A 431 -0.13 -7.41 -9.91
CA SER A 431 -0.71 -6.07 -9.64
C SER A 431 0.09 -4.90 -10.19
N TYR A 432 1.26 -5.10 -10.78
CA TYR A 432 2.00 -4.01 -11.43
C TYR A 432 1.24 -3.39 -12.61
N THR A 433 0.23 -4.06 -13.15
CA THR A 433 -0.72 -3.49 -14.12
C THR A 433 -1.52 -2.31 -13.56
N ARG A 434 -1.64 -2.18 -12.23
CA ARG A 434 -2.28 -1.01 -11.59
C ARG A 434 -1.49 0.27 -11.86
N HIS A 435 -0.15 0.21 -11.99
CA HIS A 435 0.65 1.37 -12.42
C HIS A 435 0.31 1.79 -13.85
N GLU A 436 0.08 0.84 -14.76
CA GLU A 436 -0.38 1.13 -16.11
C GLU A 436 -1.77 1.81 -16.09
N TRP A 437 -2.71 1.26 -15.34
CA TRP A 437 -4.05 1.81 -15.16
C TRP A 437 -4.01 3.24 -14.59
N PHE A 438 -3.27 3.46 -13.50
CA PHE A 438 -3.07 4.80 -12.92
C PHE A 438 -2.47 5.79 -13.92
N ARG A 439 -1.41 5.40 -14.63
CA ARG A 439 -0.75 6.26 -15.62
C ARG A 439 -1.70 6.66 -16.75
N ARG A 440 -2.60 5.79 -17.15
CA ARG A 440 -3.66 6.09 -18.13
C ARG A 440 -4.66 7.10 -17.57
N LEU A 441 -5.14 6.94 -16.34
CA LEU A 441 -6.03 7.90 -15.68
C LEU A 441 -5.37 9.28 -15.54
N MET A 442 -4.12 9.32 -15.10
CA MET A 442 -3.36 10.56 -14.97
C MET A 442 -3.19 11.27 -16.31
N CYS A 443 -2.75 10.56 -17.34
CA CYS A 443 -2.57 11.14 -18.68
C CYS A 443 -3.91 11.60 -19.28
N ASN A 444 -5.00 10.86 -19.01
CA ASN A 444 -6.34 11.26 -19.43
C ASN A 444 -6.79 12.55 -18.75
N LEU A 445 -6.59 12.67 -17.45
CA LEU A 445 -6.92 13.88 -16.69
C LEU A 445 -6.16 15.10 -17.21
N ILE A 446 -4.84 14.98 -17.38
CA ILE A 446 -3.99 16.07 -17.89
C ILE A 446 -4.33 16.39 -19.34
N GLY A 447 -4.52 15.36 -20.20
CA GLY A 447 -4.88 15.53 -21.60
C GLY A 447 -6.21 16.28 -21.77
N ASN A 448 -7.21 15.95 -20.94
CA ASN A 448 -8.49 16.65 -20.94
C ASN A 448 -8.35 18.12 -20.54
N TRP A 449 -7.49 18.45 -19.56
CA TRP A 449 -7.22 19.86 -19.22
C TRP A 449 -6.56 20.63 -20.36
N VAL A 450 -5.67 20.00 -21.10
CA VAL A 450 -5.01 20.63 -22.27
C VAL A 450 -6.03 20.85 -23.40
N GLU A 451 -6.79 19.83 -23.76
CA GLU A 451 -7.78 19.92 -24.86
C GLU A 451 -8.92 20.92 -24.55
N ASN A 452 -9.25 21.10 -23.26
CA ASN A 452 -10.23 22.12 -22.82
C ASN A 452 -9.60 23.50 -22.60
N GLY A 453 -8.33 23.73 -22.95
CA GLY A 453 -7.68 25.03 -22.82
C GLY A 453 -7.40 25.47 -21.37
N GLN A 454 -7.49 24.56 -20.39
CA GLN A 454 -7.20 24.85 -19.00
C GLN A 454 -5.69 24.82 -18.67
N TYR A 455 -4.90 24.18 -19.52
CA TYR A 455 -3.45 24.18 -19.47
C TYR A 455 -2.89 24.29 -20.89
N PRO A 456 -1.77 25.02 -21.12
CA PRO A 456 -1.20 25.15 -22.47
C PRO A 456 -0.65 23.80 -22.96
N ASN A 457 -0.72 23.60 -24.29
CA ASN A 457 -0.03 22.47 -24.93
C ASN A 457 1.48 22.73 -25.01
N ASP A 458 2.11 22.85 -23.85
CA ASP A 458 3.57 23.02 -23.70
C ASP A 458 4.21 21.64 -23.51
N GLU A 459 4.75 21.12 -24.59
CA GLU A 459 5.38 19.80 -24.66
C GLU A 459 6.44 19.56 -23.57
N LYS A 460 7.29 20.56 -23.32
CA LYS A 460 8.36 20.44 -22.33
C LYS A 460 7.81 20.38 -20.90
N ALA A 461 6.82 21.20 -20.59
CA ALA A 461 6.19 21.21 -19.28
C ALA A 461 5.37 19.93 -19.05
N LEU A 462 4.58 19.50 -20.03
CA LEU A 462 3.76 18.29 -19.97
C LEU A 462 4.63 17.03 -19.78
N LYS A 463 5.69 16.89 -20.57
CA LYS A 463 6.66 15.81 -20.41
C LYS A 463 7.24 15.76 -19.01
N LYS A 464 7.72 16.91 -18.49
CA LYS A 464 8.29 17.00 -17.13
C LYS A 464 7.30 16.57 -16.06
N ILE A 465 6.03 16.99 -16.17
CA ILE A 465 4.97 16.66 -15.20
C ILE A 465 4.67 15.16 -15.26
N VAL A 466 4.40 14.63 -16.44
CA VAL A 466 3.99 13.22 -16.63
C VAL A 466 5.10 12.25 -16.24
N GLU A 467 6.33 12.50 -16.69
CA GLU A 467 7.49 11.69 -16.30
C GLU A 467 7.80 11.84 -14.81
N GLY A 468 7.61 13.05 -14.25
CA GLY A 468 7.75 13.31 -12.83
C GLY A 468 6.83 12.43 -12.01
N ILE A 469 5.53 12.46 -12.25
CA ILE A 469 4.52 11.67 -11.53
C ILE A 469 4.70 10.17 -11.77
N SER A 470 5.09 9.77 -12.99
CA SER A 470 5.23 8.36 -13.35
C SER A 470 6.47 7.69 -12.71
N TYR A 471 7.53 8.48 -12.40
CA TYR A 471 8.79 7.90 -11.94
C TYR A 471 9.70 8.86 -11.17
N TYR A 472 10.07 10.04 -11.75
CA TYR A 472 11.18 10.83 -11.22
C TYR A 472 10.89 11.49 -9.87
N ASN A 473 9.64 11.80 -9.56
CA ASN A 473 9.27 12.37 -8.27
C ASN A 473 9.45 11.35 -7.14
N ALA A 474 8.97 10.11 -7.33
CA ALA A 474 9.20 9.02 -6.37
C ALA A 474 10.70 8.73 -6.21
N LYS A 475 11.44 8.65 -7.33
CA LYS A 475 12.89 8.43 -7.30
C LYS A 475 13.61 9.49 -6.45
N ARG A 476 13.28 10.77 -6.65
CA ARG A 476 13.83 11.88 -5.84
C ARG A 476 13.38 11.81 -4.38
N TYR A 477 12.09 11.56 -4.15
CA TYR A 477 11.48 11.59 -2.81
C TYR A 477 12.06 10.50 -1.90
N PHE A 478 12.25 9.30 -2.42
CA PHE A 478 12.82 8.18 -1.68
C PHE A 478 14.35 8.06 -1.80
N ASN A 479 15.00 8.97 -2.52
CA ASN A 479 16.46 8.98 -2.72
C ASN A 479 17.00 7.65 -3.27
N LEU A 480 16.47 7.27 -4.46
CA LEU A 480 16.79 6.02 -5.17
C LEU A 480 17.78 6.23 -6.32
#